data_f3502dcdd51be2b09689f3c6ea639e56
#
_entry.id   f3502dcdd51be2b09689f3c6ea639e56
#
_cell.length_a   1.000
_cell.length_b   1.000
_cell.length_c   1.000
_cell.angle_alpha   90.00
_cell.angle_beta   90.00
_cell.angle_gamma   90.00
#
_symmetry.space_group_name_H-M   'P 1'
#
loop_
_entity.id
_entity.type
_entity.pdbx_description
1 polymer ?
#
loop_
_entity_poly.entity_id
_entity_poly.type
_entity_poly.pdbx_seq_one_letter_code
_entity_poly.pdbx_strand_id
1 'polypeptide(L)'
;MRERMLTVLSGGKPARLPFITRLETWYKSHTRTNTMPEHLQGLSLNQVHQAVGIGRLKFSAPLAFRLRGVEVKATFNGEPLFQGFEPVIENFPGMWDIVPSDRPGETITEFKTPVGRLGLKHQLLAENVSTGTDPYLKHHLIQSDEDYQVLEYILEKIECVPLFERIHADEAEIGEQGLVVPLINRIPFQQVLLEYLGEIPLFKALQQRSNSVQHLFELLDSQMMEIIQLISSLDVPYVEFPDNLHGPMTSPRLFKSYCLPAYQKYCDALHVQGKKVGSHTDGDMRPLLNLLPETGLDVCESFSPSPLTNCTFDDAWRAWEHGPLIWGAIPSVILEEWVSEADFQSYMHNLFASINRPIIFGIVDLFMHHNSIERAASIASWIEAGNFLSNYR
;
A
#
# COMPACT_ATOMS: atom_id res chain seq x y z
N MET A 1 -8.99 18.97 -4.19
CA MET A 1 -7.80 18.07 -4.17
C MET A 1 -7.87 17.02 -5.29
N ARG A 2 -9.03 16.40 -5.52
CA ARG A 2 -9.23 15.40 -6.60
C ARG A 2 -8.77 15.91 -7.98
N GLU A 3 -9.20 17.10 -8.39
CA GLU A 3 -8.83 17.69 -9.67
C GLU A 3 -7.30 17.81 -9.84
N ARG A 4 -6.58 18.26 -8.79
CA ARG A 4 -5.12 18.36 -8.83
C ARG A 4 -4.44 17.00 -9.02
N MET A 5 -4.94 15.98 -8.32
CA MET A 5 -4.46 14.60 -8.46
C MET A 5 -4.64 14.09 -9.89
N LEU A 6 -5.86 14.21 -10.44
CA LEU A 6 -6.16 13.76 -11.79
C LEU A 6 -5.34 14.53 -12.84
N THR A 7 -5.11 15.83 -12.65
CA THR A 7 -4.26 16.63 -13.51
C THR A 7 -2.82 16.09 -13.53
N VAL A 8 -2.23 15.81 -12.35
CA VAL A 8 -0.87 15.27 -12.27
C VAL A 8 -0.79 13.87 -12.85
N LEU A 9 -1.74 13.00 -12.53
CA LEU A 9 -1.79 11.61 -13.04
C LEU A 9 -1.94 11.57 -14.58
N SER A 10 -2.59 12.57 -15.18
CA SER A 10 -2.68 12.70 -16.65
C SER A 10 -1.46 13.39 -17.29
N GLY A 11 -0.41 13.67 -16.50
CA GLY A 11 0.80 14.35 -16.97
C GLY A 11 0.68 15.86 -17.07
N GLY A 12 -0.42 16.44 -16.58
CA GLY A 12 -0.65 17.89 -16.55
C GLY A 12 0.02 18.56 -15.35
N LYS A 13 -0.05 19.90 -15.35
CA LYS A 13 0.53 20.76 -14.33
C LYS A 13 -0.55 21.56 -13.61
N PRO A 14 -0.96 21.19 -12.40
CA PRO A 14 -1.98 21.94 -11.66
C PRO A 14 -1.42 23.26 -11.13
N ALA A 15 -2.30 24.26 -10.91
CA ALA A 15 -1.90 25.56 -10.36
C ALA A 15 -1.29 25.47 -8.95
N ARG A 16 -1.63 24.43 -8.21
CA ARG A 16 -1.05 24.06 -6.92
C ARG A 16 -0.84 22.54 -6.89
N LEU A 17 0.29 22.12 -6.36
CA LEU A 17 0.60 20.69 -6.22
C LEU A 17 -0.39 20.00 -5.28
N PRO A 18 -0.78 18.75 -5.54
CA PRO A 18 -1.58 17.99 -4.60
C PRO A 18 -0.75 17.61 -3.38
N PHE A 19 -1.37 17.72 -2.21
CA PHE A 19 -0.84 17.17 -0.97
C PHE A 19 -1.90 16.25 -0.38
N ILE A 20 -1.64 14.96 -0.46
CA ILE A 20 -2.59 13.91 -0.11
C ILE A 20 -1.86 12.79 0.65
N THR A 21 -2.39 12.42 1.82
CA THR A 21 -1.83 11.38 2.66
C THR A 21 -2.90 10.64 3.45
N ARG A 22 -2.50 9.62 4.21
CA ARG A 22 -3.39 8.87 5.11
C ARG A 22 -3.16 9.33 6.54
N LEU A 23 -4.23 9.66 7.26
CA LEU A 23 -4.21 10.02 8.68
C LEU A 23 -4.87 8.95 9.56
N GLU A 24 -5.25 7.80 9.01
CA GLU A 24 -6.03 6.76 9.70
C GLU A 24 -5.35 6.26 10.97
N THR A 25 -4.05 5.95 10.91
CA THR A 25 -3.28 5.45 12.05
C THR A 25 -3.19 6.49 13.16
N TRP A 26 -2.88 7.74 12.81
CA TRP A 26 -2.85 8.86 13.73
C TRP A 26 -4.22 9.09 14.38
N TYR A 27 -5.27 9.13 13.57
CA TYR A 27 -6.64 9.34 14.03
C TYR A 27 -7.12 8.22 14.95
N LYS A 28 -6.90 6.95 14.57
CA LYS A 28 -7.22 5.77 15.40
C LYS A 28 -6.51 5.86 16.76
N SER A 29 -5.21 6.16 16.77
CA SER A 29 -4.42 6.25 17.98
C SER A 29 -4.96 7.33 18.92
N HIS A 30 -5.08 8.57 18.44
CA HIS A 30 -5.55 9.70 19.25
C HIS A 30 -7.00 9.53 19.75
N THR A 31 -7.85 8.86 18.96
CA THR A 31 -9.21 8.52 19.38
C THR A 31 -9.19 7.47 20.50
N ARG A 32 -8.37 6.41 20.36
CA ARG A 32 -8.28 5.31 21.36
C ARG A 32 -7.65 5.75 22.67
N THR A 33 -6.67 6.64 22.61
CA THR A 33 -5.93 7.15 23.78
C THR A 33 -6.53 8.41 24.38
N ASN A 34 -7.59 8.97 23.75
CA ASN A 34 -8.21 10.25 24.18
C ASN A 34 -7.21 11.41 24.22
N THR A 35 -6.30 11.48 23.24
CA THR A 35 -5.26 12.50 23.12
C THR A 35 -5.46 13.40 21.89
N MET A 36 -6.64 13.39 21.29
CA MET A 36 -6.96 14.24 20.14
C MET A 36 -6.77 15.73 20.49
N PRO A 37 -6.03 16.51 19.68
CA PRO A 37 -5.88 17.94 19.88
C PRO A 37 -7.25 18.63 20.05
N GLU A 38 -7.34 19.61 20.94
CA GLU A 38 -8.61 20.25 21.34
C GLU A 38 -9.43 20.73 20.14
N HIS A 39 -8.80 21.37 19.16
CA HIS A 39 -9.42 21.91 17.97
C HIS A 39 -9.91 20.85 16.97
N LEU A 40 -9.52 19.57 17.15
CA LEU A 40 -9.91 18.43 16.31
C LEU A 40 -10.83 17.43 17.04
N GLN A 41 -11.12 17.67 18.33
CA GLN A 41 -12.00 16.78 19.10
C GLN A 41 -13.40 16.73 18.51
N GLY A 42 -13.97 15.52 18.46
CA GLY A 42 -15.31 15.27 17.93
C GLY A 42 -15.43 15.32 16.40
N LEU A 43 -14.36 15.63 15.68
CA LEU A 43 -14.35 15.60 14.23
C LEU A 43 -14.19 14.17 13.70
N SER A 44 -14.89 13.83 12.63
CA SER A 44 -14.64 12.62 11.85
C SER A 44 -13.31 12.74 11.11
N LEU A 45 -12.75 11.60 10.66
CA LEU A 45 -11.51 11.58 9.88
C LEU A 45 -11.56 12.52 8.66
N ASN A 46 -12.67 12.53 7.91
CA ASN A 46 -12.87 13.46 6.80
C ASN A 46 -12.81 14.94 7.24
N GLN A 47 -13.43 15.27 8.35
CA GLN A 47 -13.39 16.63 8.89
C GLN A 47 -12.00 17.02 9.40
N VAL A 48 -11.22 16.07 9.94
CA VAL A 48 -9.81 16.30 10.30
C VAL A 48 -8.99 16.63 9.05
N HIS A 49 -9.11 15.85 7.97
CA HIS A 49 -8.44 16.15 6.70
C HIS A 49 -8.78 17.54 6.18
N GLN A 50 -10.06 17.95 6.27
CA GLN A 50 -10.51 19.29 5.89
C GLN A 50 -9.90 20.38 6.78
N ALA A 51 -9.92 20.19 8.10
CA ALA A 51 -9.41 21.16 9.05
C ALA A 51 -7.91 21.43 8.91
N VAL A 52 -7.13 20.39 8.58
CA VAL A 52 -5.67 20.51 8.36
C VAL A 52 -5.29 20.86 6.93
N GLY A 53 -6.24 20.87 5.98
CA GLY A 53 -6.01 21.25 4.59
C GLY A 53 -5.27 20.18 3.75
N ILE A 54 -5.29 18.92 4.18
CA ILE A 54 -4.63 17.80 3.51
C ILE A 54 -5.67 16.95 2.78
N GLY A 55 -5.39 16.56 1.54
CA GLY A 55 -6.24 15.64 0.81
C GLY A 55 -6.28 14.25 1.44
N ARG A 56 -7.41 13.57 1.33
CA ARG A 56 -7.58 12.20 1.82
C ARG A 56 -7.25 11.18 0.75
N LEU A 57 -6.30 10.29 1.03
CA LEU A 57 -6.05 9.06 0.29
C LEU A 57 -6.84 7.94 0.94
N LYS A 58 -7.68 7.24 0.15
CA LYS A 58 -8.41 6.06 0.63
C LYS A 58 -8.11 4.87 -0.26
N PHE A 59 -7.41 3.88 0.29
CA PHE A 59 -7.27 2.59 -0.37
C PHE A 59 -8.57 1.80 -0.26
N SER A 60 -8.95 1.13 -1.34
CA SER A 60 -10.18 0.35 -1.40
C SER A 60 -9.98 -0.92 -2.24
N ALA A 61 -10.57 -2.03 -1.79
CA ALA A 61 -10.52 -3.30 -2.53
C ALA A 61 -11.58 -3.30 -3.65
N PRO A 62 -11.19 -3.39 -4.93
CA PRO A 62 -12.13 -3.50 -6.03
C PRO A 62 -12.72 -4.91 -6.19
N LEU A 63 -12.17 -5.89 -5.49
CA LEU A 63 -12.49 -7.31 -5.60
C LEU A 63 -12.52 -7.98 -4.23
N ALA A 64 -13.30 -9.05 -4.13
CA ALA A 64 -13.22 -10.05 -3.08
C ALA A 64 -12.95 -11.43 -3.70
N PHE A 65 -12.62 -12.40 -2.87
CA PHE A 65 -12.27 -13.75 -3.27
C PHE A 65 -13.21 -14.76 -2.64
N ARG A 66 -13.92 -15.54 -3.46
CA ARG A 66 -14.69 -16.69 -3.00
C ARG A 66 -13.79 -17.93 -2.99
N LEU A 67 -13.63 -18.55 -1.85
CA LEU A 67 -12.76 -19.72 -1.66
C LEU A 67 -13.56 -21.01 -1.90
N ARG A 68 -13.68 -21.45 -3.15
CA ARG A 68 -14.45 -22.65 -3.51
C ARG A 68 -13.86 -23.94 -2.93
N GLY A 69 -14.72 -24.73 -2.27
CA GLY A 69 -14.33 -26.01 -1.67
C GLY A 69 -13.51 -25.86 -0.37
N VAL A 70 -13.48 -24.67 0.24
CA VAL A 70 -12.70 -24.38 1.43
C VAL A 70 -13.60 -24.07 2.62
N GLU A 71 -13.39 -24.77 3.75
CA GLU A 71 -13.91 -24.35 5.05
C GLU A 71 -12.87 -23.47 5.75
N VAL A 72 -13.27 -22.29 6.18
CA VAL A 72 -12.40 -21.36 6.90
C VAL A 72 -12.86 -21.25 8.35
N LYS A 73 -11.91 -21.34 9.29
CA LYS A 73 -12.11 -21.08 10.71
C LYS A 73 -11.08 -20.09 11.21
N ALA A 74 -11.53 -19.10 11.99
CA ALA A 74 -10.64 -18.22 12.71
C ALA A 74 -10.98 -18.22 14.20
N THR A 75 -9.94 -18.16 15.02
CA THR A 75 -10.06 -18.00 16.49
C THR A 75 -9.24 -16.81 16.93
N PHE A 76 -9.71 -16.11 17.96
CA PHE A 76 -8.98 -15.03 18.60
C PHE A 76 -8.71 -15.41 20.07
N ASN A 77 -7.44 -15.50 20.46
CA ASN A 77 -7.02 -15.99 21.79
C ASN A 77 -7.66 -17.34 22.17
N GLY A 78 -7.86 -18.22 21.17
CA GLY A 78 -8.47 -19.53 21.34
C GLY A 78 -10.00 -19.55 21.27
N GLU A 79 -10.67 -18.41 21.32
CA GLU A 79 -12.13 -18.32 21.21
C GLU A 79 -12.57 -18.22 19.74
N PRO A 80 -13.71 -18.81 19.36
CA PRO A 80 -14.22 -18.75 17.99
C PRO A 80 -14.46 -17.30 17.55
N LEU A 81 -13.96 -16.93 16.38
CA LEU A 81 -14.13 -15.60 15.78
C LEU A 81 -14.94 -15.66 14.49
N PHE A 82 -14.62 -16.63 13.63
CA PHE A 82 -15.28 -16.83 12.35
C PHE A 82 -15.31 -18.30 11.96
N GLN A 83 -16.37 -18.73 11.27
CA GLN A 83 -16.43 -20.02 10.59
C GLN A 83 -17.34 -19.91 9.37
N GLY A 84 -16.88 -20.38 8.21
CA GLY A 84 -17.67 -20.39 6.98
C GLY A 84 -17.18 -21.44 5.99
N PHE A 85 -18.09 -21.93 5.16
CA PHE A 85 -17.77 -22.78 4.02
C PHE A 85 -17.90 -21.93 2.75
N GLU A 86 -16.90 -22.00 1.87
CA GLU A 86 -16.79 -21.17 0.66
C GLU A 86 -17.01 -19.67 0.92
N PRO A 87 -16.35 -19.08 1.94
CA PRO A 87 -16.58 -17.67 2.24
C PRO A 87 -16.11 -16.77 1.10
N VAL A 88 -16.71 -15.57 1.04
CA VAL A 88 -16.21 -14.45 0.24
C VAL A 88 -15.42 -13.56 1.17
N ILE A 89 -14.16 -13.30 0.85
CA ILE A 89 -13.24 -12.48 1.66
C ILE A 89 -12.57 -11.44 0.79
N GLU A 90 -12.35 -10.24 1.33
CA GLU A 90 -11.76 -9.12 0.57
C GLU A 90 -10.25 -9.25 0.41
N ASN A 91 -9.58 -9.82 1.38
CA ASN A 91 -8.13 -9.97 1.36
C ASN A 91 -7.73 -11.41 1.67
N PHE A 92 -7.40 -12.18 0.66
CA PHE A 92 -6.79 -13.50 0.80
C PHE A 92 -5.26 -13.38 0.66
N PRO A 93 -4.46 -13.98 1.54
CA PRO A 93 -4.84 -14.90 2.64
C PRO A 93 -5.15 -14.20 3.97
N GLY A 94 -4.98 -12.87 4.07
CA GLY A 94 -4.95 -12.15 5.34
C GLY A 94 -6.27 -12.10 6.10
N MET A 95 -7.42 -12.08 5.41
CA MET A 95 -8.74 -11.91 6.04
C MET A 95 -8.76 -10.75 7.06
N TRP A 96 -8.12 -9.61 6.71
CA TRP A 96 -7.91 -8.47 7.61
C TRP A 96 -9.20 -7.88 8.18
N ASP A 97 -10.32 -8.05 7.49
CA ASP A 97 -11.66 -7.62 7.89
C ASP A 97 -12.19 -8.38 9.12
N ILE A 98 -11.69 -9.59 9.37
CA ILE A 98 -12.07 -10.39 10.54
C ILE A 98 -11.00 -10.46 11.62
N VAL A 99 -9.78 -9.96 11.35
CA VAL A 99 -8.70 -9.93 12.36
C VAL A 99 -8.88 -8.72 13.27
N PRO A 100 -9.15 -8.91 14.59
CA PRO A 100 -9.35 -7.78 15.51
C PRO A 100 -8.14 -6.84 15.54
N SER A 101 -8.37 -5.54 15.34
CA SER A 101 -7.35 -4.49 15.41
C SER A 101 -7.54 -3.54 16.60
N ASP A 102 -8.55 -3.77 17.43
CA ASP A 102 -8.94 -2.91 18.55
C ASP A 102 -8.51 -3.44 19.94
N ARG A 103 -8.00 -4.65 19.99
CA ARG A 103 -7.56 -5.31 21.23
C ARG A 103 -6.37 -6.24 21.00
N PRO A 104 -5.45 -6.36 21.97
CA PRO A 104 -4.26 -7.21 21.81
C PRO A 104 -4.63 -8.67 21.80
N GLY A 105 -3.92 -9.46 21.00
CA GLY A 105 -4.15 -10.90 20.95
C GLY A 105 -3.59 -11.55 19.71
N GLU A 106 -3.86 -12.83 19.60
CA GLU A 106 -3.44 -13.69 18.51
C GLU A 106 -4.66 -14.23 17.76
N THR A 107 -4.67 -14.04 16.43
CA THR A 107 -5.68 -14.64 15.54
C THR A 107 -5.05 -15.79 14.79
N ILE A 108 -5.64 -16.99 14.89
CA ILE A 108 -5.27 -18.16 14.09
C ILE A 108 -6.38 -18.39 13.08
N THR A 109 -6.03 -18.41 11.80
CA THR A 109 -6.95 -18.74 10.70
C THR A 109 -6.52 -20.06 10.07
N GLU A 110 -7.45 -21.01 9.97
CA GLU A 110 -7.29 -22.33 9.36
C GLU A 110 -8.16 -22.43 8.10
N PHE A 111 -7.54 -22.86 7.00
CA PHE A 111 -8.19 -23.18 5.72
C PHE A 111 -8.17 -24.69 5.53
N LYS A 112 -9.34 -25.31 5.54
CA LYS A 112 -9.49 -26.75 5.36
C LYS A 112 -10.04 -27.04 3.98
N THR A 113 -9.35 -27.92 3.26
CA THR A 113 -9.69 -28.36 1.90
C THR A 113 -9.78 -29.89 1.86
N PRO A 114 -10.28 -30.49 0.75
CA PRO A 114 -10.24 -31.94 0.54
C PRO A 114 -8.83 -32.53 0.49
N VAL A 115 -7.80 -31.72 0.21
CA VAL A 115 -6.40 -32.18 0.04
C VAL A 115 -5.52 -31.88 1.25
N GLY A 116 -6.03 -31.16 2.26
CA GLY A 116 -5.28 -30.85 3.49
C GLY A 116 -5.73 -29.56 4.16
N ARG A 117 -4.86 -29.03 5.00
CA ARG A 117 -5.12 -27.80 5.77
C ARG A 117 -3.95 -26.86 5.70
N LEU A 118 -4.23 -25.55 5.66
CA LEU A 118 -3.28 -24.48 5.87
C LEU A 118 -3.65 -23.67 7.09
N GLY A 119 -2.67 -23.04 7.71
CA GLY A 119 -2.89 -22.13 8.83
C GLY A 119 -2.00 -20.89 8.72
N LEU A 120 -2.54 -19.76 9.13
CA LEU A 120 -1.75 -18.54 9.31
C LEU A 120 -2.05 -17.95 10.69
N LYS A 121 -1.14 -17.10 11.15
CA LYS A 121 -1.24 -16.49 12.48
C LYS A 121 -0.91 -15.01 12.39
N HIS A 122 -1.87 -14.19 12.87
CA HIS A 122 -1.65 -12.77 13.10
C HIS A 122 -1.48 -12.50 14.59
N GLN A 123 -0.73 -11.46 14.92
CA GLN A 123 -0.57 -10.99 16.29
C GLN A 123 -0.69 -9.48 16.36
N LEU A 124 -1.44 -8.99 17.34
CA LEU A 124 -1.51 -7.59 17.72
C LEU A 124 -1.01 -7.44 19.15
N LEU A 125 0.07 -6.67 19.35
CA LEU A 125 0.62 -6.38 20.67
C LEU A 125 -0.19 -5.25 21.33
N ALA A 126 -0.15 -5.16 22.67
CA ALA A 126 -0.87 -4.12 23.40
C ALA A 126 -0.42 -2.70 23.00
N GLU A 127 0.88 -2.51 22.79
CA GLU A 127 1.46 -1.27 22.30
C GLU A 127 0.95 -0.87 20.92
N ASN A 128 0.75 -1.85 20.01
CA ASN A 128 0.23 -1.62 18.67
C ASN A 128 -1.23 -1.14 18.67
N VAL A 129 -2.03 -1.60 19.65
CA VAL A 129 -3.41 -1.11 19.81
C VAL A 129 -3.43 0.39 20.08
N SER A 130 -2.59 0.87 21.01
CA SER A 130 -2.51 2.28 21.35
C SER A 130 -1.97 3.15 20.23
N THR A 131 -1.03 2.64 19.42
CA THR A 131 -0.46 3.35 18.26
C THR A 131 -1.35 3.34 17.03
N GLY A 132 -2.44 2.56 17.04
CA GLY A 132 -3.37 2.48 15.91
C GLY A 132 -2.90 1.62 14.74
N THR A 133 -1.80 0.86 14.91
CA THR A 133 -1.27 -0.04 13.88
C THR A 133 -2.09 -1.32 13.78
N ASP A 134 -2.00 -1.97 12.62
CA ASP A 134 -2.73 -3.21 12.35
C ASP A 134 -1.97 -4.46 12.82
N PRO A 135 -2.63 -5.62 12.97
CA PRO A 135 -1.99 -6.90 13.30
C PRO A 135 -0.94 -7.30 12.27
N TYR A 136 0.19 -7.81 12.70
CA TYR A 136 1.22 -8.33 11.78
C TYR A 136 1.11 -9.84 11.60
N LEU A 137 1.52 -10.31 10.42
CA LEU A 137 1.57 -11.73 10.07
C LEU A 137 2.79 -12.38 10.74
N LYS A 138 2.52 -13.29 11.69
CA LYS A 138 3.55 -13.99 12.47
C LYS A 138 3.95 -15.34 11.86
N HIS A 139 2.98 -16.05 11.28
CA HIS A 139 3.22 -17.32 10.58
C HIS A 139 2.54 -17.27 9.22
N HIS A 140 3.33 -17.50 8.19
CA HIS A 140 2.89 -17.56 6.79
C HIS A 140 2.17 -18.88 6.50
N LEU A 141 1.47 -18.94 5.37
CA LEU A 141 0.69 -20.10 4.95
C LEU A 141 1.54 -21.35 4.71
N ILE A 142 2.70 -21.19 4.07
CA ILE A 142 3.57 -22.32 3.73
C ILE A 142 4.66 -22.45 4.78
N GLN A 143 4.64 -23.57 5.50
CA GLN A 143 5.59 -23.93 6.54
C GLN A 143 6.27 -25.28 6.26
N SER A 144 5.68 -26.09 5.37
CA SER A 144 6.16 -27.40 4.94
C SER A 144 5.94 -27.62 3.44
N ASP A 145 6.53 -28.69 2.87
CA ASP A 145 6.35 -29.02 1.45
C ASP A 145 4.91 -29.47 1.13
N GLU A 146 4.19 -30.06 2.09
CA GLU A 146 2.82 -30.47 1.92
C GLU A 146 1.83 -29.29 1.78
N ASP A 147 2.22 -28.13 2.31
CA ASP A 147 1.38 -26.93 2.29
C ASP A 147 1.20 -26.36 0.87
N TYR A 148 2.20 -26.58 0.00
CA TYR A 148 2.10 -26.14 -1.40
C TYR A 148 0.88 -26.72 -2.11
N GLN A 149 0.64 -28.03 -1.98
CA GLN A 149 -0.50 -28.70 -2.61
C GLN A 149 -1.84 -28.12 -2.14
N VAL A 150 -1.93 -27.74 -0.87
CA VAL A 150 -3.16 -27.17 -0.32
C VAL A 150 -3.38 -25.73 -0.82
N LEU A 151 -2.31 -24.92 -0.90
CA LEU A 151 -2.39 -23.57 -1.43
C LEU A 151 -2.71 -23.57 -2.92
N GLU A 152 -2.06 -24.43 -3.70
CA GLU A 152 -2.35 -24.62 -5.13
C GLU A 152 -3.83 -24.98 -5.36
N TYR A 153 -4.38 -25.93 -4.57
CA TYR A 153 -5.82 -26.26 -4.62
C TYR A 153 -6.72 -25.04 -4.39
N ILE A 154 -6.35 -24.17 -3.43
CA ILE A 154 -7.12 -22.95 -3.15
C ILE A 154 -7.03 -21.98 -4.33
N LEU A 155 -5.82 -21.72 -4.83
CA LEU A 155 -5.57 -20.76 -5.91
C LEU A 155 -6.24 -21.18 -7.23
N GLU A 156 -6.25 -22.47 -7.55
CA GLU A 156 -6.93 -22.99 -8.74
C GLU A 156 -8.46 -22.85 -8.70
N LYS A 157 -9.05 -22.72 -7.53
CA LYS A 157 -10.51 -22.70 -7.32
C LYS A 157 -11.04 -21.38 -6.79
N ILE A 158 -10.17 -20.43 -6.56
CA ILE A 158 -10.56 -19.11 -6.09
C ILE A 158 -11.33 -18.37 -7.21
N GLU A 159 -12.45 -17.72 -6.85
CA GLU A 159 -13.23 -16.89 -7.77
C GLU A 159 -13.11 -15.43 -7.37
N CYS A 160 -12.76 -14.58 -8.33
CA CYS A 160 -12.78 -13.14 -8.15
C CYS A 160 -14.21 -12.61 -8.18
N VAL A 161 -14.62 -11.88 -7.14
CA VAL A 161 -15.95 -11.28 -6.98
C VAL A 161 -15.80 -9.76 -7.02
N PRO A 162 -16.36 -9.06 -8.05
CA PRO A 162 -16.27 -7.60 -8.10
C PRO A 162 -16.96 -6.91 -6.93
N LEU A 163 -16.34 -5.85 -6.40
CA LEU A 163 -16.85 -4.95 -5.35
C LEU A 163 -16.94 -3.50 -5.86
N PHE A 164 -17.31 -3.29 -7.12
CA PHE A 164 -17.25 -1.97 -7.76
C PHE A 164 -18.19 -0.95 -7.12
N GLU A 165 -19.36 -1.39 -6.62
CA GLU A 165 -20.26 -0.53 -5.85
C GLU A 165 -19.60 0.07 -4.61
N ARG A 166 -18.65 -0.65 -4.01
CA ARG A 166 -17.87 -0.15 -2.88
C ARG A 166 -16.95 0.98 -3.32
N ILE A 167 -16.25 0.82 -4.46
CA ILE A 167 -15.40 1.88 -5.02
C ILE A 167 -16.22 3.14 -5.25
N HIS A 168 -17.40 3.02 -5.87
CA HIS A 168 -18.28 4.16 -6.12
C HIS A 168 -18.79 4.80 -4.81
N ALA A 169 -19.11 4.00 -3.80
CA ALA A 169 -19.51 4.51 -2.48
C ALA A 169 -18.36 5.27 -1.80
N ASP A 170 -17.13 4.72 -1.87
CA ASP A 170 -15.93 5.35 -1.33
C ASP A 170 -15.61 6.67 -2.08
N GLU A 171 -15.75 6.69 -3.40
CA GLU A 171 -15.60 7.92 -4.20
C GLU A 171 -16.63 8.98 -3.82
N ALA A 172 -17.88 8.58 -3.59
CA ALA A 172 -18.93 9.49 -3.14
C ALA A 172 -18.65 10.05 -1.73
N GLU A 173 -18.08 9.23 -0.81
CA GLU A 173 -17.66 9.65 0.52
C GLU A 173 -16.52 10.67 0.47
N ILE A 174 -15.49 10.41 -0.34
CA ILE A 174 -14.29 11.24 -0.44
C ILE A 174 -14.56 12.52 -1.24
N GLY A 175 -15.32 12.42 -2.33
CA GLY A 175 -15.64 13.54 -3.20
C GLY A 175 -14.40 14.30 -3.69
N GLU A 176 -14.49 15.64 -3.65
CA GLU A 176 -13.42 16.53 -4.12
C GLU A 176 -12.23 16.64 -3.14
N GLN A 177 -12.31 16.00 -1.97
CA GLN A 177 -11.28 16.12 -0.92
C GLN A 177 -10.06 15.24 -1.16
N GLY A 178 -10.15 14.24 -2.03
CA GLY A 178 -9.06 13.30 -2.20
C GLY A 178 -9.22 12.33 -3.37
N LEU A 179 -8.62 11.18 -3.22
CA LEU A 179 -8.65 10.13 -4.22
C LEU A 179 -8.90 8.77 -3.54
N VAL A 180 -9.80 7.99 -4.13
CA VAL A 180 -9.91 6.56 -3.86
C VAL A 180 -8.93 5.84 -4.79
N VAL A 181 -8.12 4.97 -4.22
CA VAL A 181 -7.14 4.16 -4.96
C VAL A 181 -7.54 2.70 -4.84
N PRO A 182 -8.03 2.09 -5.92
CA PRO A 182 -8.27 0.67 -5.95
C PRO A 182 -6.96 -0.10 -5.86
N LEU A 183 -6.80 -0.89 -4.79
CA LEU A 183 -5.68 -1.80 -4.63
C LEU A 183 -6.04 -3.14 -5.27
N ILE A 184 -5.29 -3.51 -6.30
CA ILE A 184 -5.34 -4.84 -6.88
C ILE A 184 -4.39 -5.78 -6.11
N ASN A 185 -4.17 -6.99 -6.55
CA ASN A 185 -3.23 -7.89 -5.84
C ASN A 185 -1.77 -7.42 -5.98
N ARG A 186 -0.92 -7.92 -5.09
CA ARG A 186 0.54 -7.85 -5.24
C ARG A 186 0.97 -8.60 -6.49
N ILE A 187 2.10 -8.19 -7.10
CA ILE A 187 2.73 -9.01 -8.12
C ILE A 187 3.16 -10.37 -7.53
N PRO A 188 3.22 -11.47 -8.30
CA PRO A 188 3.42 -12.82 -7.78
C PRO A 188 4.61 -12.97 -6.84
N PHE A 189 5.75 -12.35 -7.17
CA PHE A 189 6.93 -12.41 -6.31
C PHE A 189 6.70 -11.77 -4.95
N GLN A 190 6.10 -10.58 -4.90
CA GLN A 190 5.82 -9.86 -3.65
C GLN A 190 4.74 -10.57 -2.83
N GLN A 191 3.76 -11.17 -3.47
CA GLN A 191 2.73 -11.92 -2.76
C GLN A 191 3.29 -13.17 -2.09
N VAL A 192 4.12 -13.94 -2.80
CA VAL A 192 4.79 -15.12 -2.21
C VAL A 192 5.77 -14.71 -1.12
N LEU A 193 6.52 -13.62 -1.32
CA LEU A 193 7.46 -13.10 -0.35
C LEU A 193 6.79 -12.65 0.95
N LEU A 194 5.74 -11.85 0.85
CA LEU A 194 5.17 -11.16 2.02
C LEU A 194 4.05 -11.94 2.69
N GLU A 195 3.33 -12.78 1.95
CA GLU A 195 2.10 -13.41 2.45
C GLU A 195 2.20 -14.93 2.58
N TYR A 196 2.88 -15.62 1.66
CA TYR A 196 2.82 -17.08 1.62
C TYR A 196 4.00 -17.79 2.26
N LEU A 197 5.23 -17.34 2.02
CA LEU A 197 6.46 -18.00 2.49
C LEU A 197 7.27 -17.20 3.50
N GLY A 198 7.34 -15.88 3.32
CA GLY A 198 8.35 -15.05 3.99
C GLY A 198 9.73 -15.13 3.32
N GLU A 199 10.65 -14.30 3.78
CA GLU A 199 11.94 -14.04 3.13
C GLU A 199 12.82 -15.28 3.03
N ILE A 200 13.17 -15.87 4.17
CA ILE A 200 14.16 -16.94 4.24
C ILE A 200 13.71 -18.20 3.48
N PRO A 201 12.47 -18.70 3.66
CA PRO A 201 11.98 -19.84 2.89
C PRO A 201 11.94 -19.57 1.38
N LEU A 202 11.46 -18.40 0.96
CA LEU A 202 11.42 -18.05 -0.46
C LEU A 202 12.82 -18.04 -1.08
N PHE A 203 13.79 -17.38 -0.45
CA PHE A 203 15.16 -17.30 -1.02
C PHE A 203 15.84 -18.65 -1.09
N LYS A 204 15.61 -19.54 -0.12
CA LYS A 204 16.08 -20.93 -0.18
C LYS A 204 15.43 -21.69 -1.35
N ALA A 205 14.12 -21.58 -1.51
CA ALA A 205 13.38 -22.25 -2.58
C ALA A 205 13.84 -21.76 -3.97
N LEU A 206 14.05 -20.45 -4.15
CA LEU A 206 14.59 -19.88 -5.39
C LEU A 206 16.03 -20.37 -5.67
N GLN A 207 16.88 -20.46 -4.65
CA GLN A 207 18.24 -20.99 -4.81
C GLN A 207 18.23 -22.48 -5.24
N GLN A 208 17.29 -23.25 -4.71
CA GLN A 208 17.08 -24.65 -5.02
C GLN A 208 16.33 -24.87 -6.35
N ARG A 209 15.85 -23.81 -6.99
CA ARG A 209 14.99 -23.85 -8.19
C ARG A 209 13.74 -24.69 -7.98
N SER A 210 13.05 -24.47 -6.87
CA SER A 210 11.83 -25.19 -6.49
C SER A 210 10.76 -25.10 -7.57
N ASN A 211 10.29 -26.23 -8.07
CA ASN A 211 9.19 -26.30 -9.02
C ASN A 211 7.88 -25.79 -8.39
N SER A 212 7.65 -26.06 -7.10
CA SER A 212 6.45 -25.61 -6.39
C SER A 212 6.36 -24.09 -6.34
N VAL A 213 7.47 -23.39 -6.06
CA VAL A 213 7.48 -21.91 -6.08
C VAL A 213 7.26 -21.39 -7.51
N GLN A 214 7.85 -22.02 -8.52
CA GLN A 214 7.62 -21.62 -9.90
C GLN A 214 6.14 -21.80 -10.29
N HIS A 215 5.53 -22.90 -9.90
CA HIS A 215 4.11 -23.16 -10.15
C HIS A 215 3.20 -22.16 -9.42
N LEU A 216 3.53 -21.77 -8.19
CA LEU A 216 2.80 -20.69 -7.51
C LEU A 216 2.88 -19.37 -8.27
N PHE A 217 4.04 -19.00 -8.81
CA PHE A 217 4.15 -17.79 -9.64
C PHE A 217 3.26 -17.87 -10.88
N GLU A 218 3.16 -19.03 -11.53
CA GLU A 218 2.30 -19.23 -12.71
C GLU A 218 0.81 -19.12 -12.37
N LEU A 219 0.37 -19.70 -11.25
CA LEU A 219 -1.01 -19.58 -10.77
C LEU A 219 -1.38 -18.13 -10.43
N LEU A 220 -0.50 -17.43 -9.71
CA LEU A 220 -0.71 -16.04 -9.34
C LEU A 220 -0.65 -15.09 -10.54
N ASP A 221 0.19 -15.37 -11.53
CA ASP A 221 0.24 -14.63 -12.79
C ASP A 221 -1.08 -14.77 -13.57
N SER A 222 -1.63 -15.98 -13.62
CA SER A 222 -2.92 -16.26 -14.26
C SER A 222 -4.05 -15.54 -13.52
N GLN A 223 -4.07 -15.58 -12.20
CA GLN A 223 -5.05 -14.86 -11.36
C GLN A 223 -4.96 -13.34 -11.56
N MET A 224 -3.74 -12.78 -11.62
CA MET A 224 -3.55 -11.35 -11.86
C MET A 224 -4.11 -10.93 -13.21
N MET A 225 -3.93 -11.72 -14.25
CA MET A 225 -4.51 -11.43 -15.57
C MET A 225 -6.04 -11.48 -15.56
N GLU A 226 -6.65 -12.40 -14.79
CA GLU A 226 -8.10 -12.43 -14.58
C GLU A 226 -8.57 -11.15 -13.85
N ILE A 227 -7.88 -10.74 -12.78
CA ILE A 227 -8.17 -9.51 -12.05
C ILE A 227 -8.10 -8.30 -13.00
N ILE A 228 -7.03 -8.17 -13.77
CA ILE A 228 -6.85 -7.08 -14.74
C ILE A 228 -8.00 -7.05 -15.77
N GLN A 229 -8.44 -8.22 -16.24
CA GLN A 229 -9.58 -8.29 -17.14
C GLN A 229 -10.89 -7.86 -16.46
N LEU A 230 -11.14 -8.29 -15.23
CA LEU A 230 -12.33 -7.91 -14.46
C LEU A 230 -12.41 -6.41 -14.21
N ILE A 231 -11.33 -5.79 -13.78
CA ILE A 231 -11.29 -4.35 -13.50
C ILE A 231 -11.34 -3.47 -14.75
N SER A 232 -11.32 -4.05 -15.96
CA SER A 232 -11.49 -3.29 -17.21
C SER A 232 -12.82 -2.53 -17.25
N SER A 233 -13.86 -3.07 -16.62
CA SER A 233 -15.18 -2.45 -16.50
C SER A 233 -15.32 -1.43 -15.36
N LEU A 234 -14.32 -1.32 -14.49
CA LEU A 234 -14.30 -0.32 -13.42
C LEU A 234 -13.80 1.02 -13.97
N ASP A 235 -14.65 2.03 -13.93
CA ASP A 235 -14.32 3.39 -14.42
C ASP A 235 -13.50 4.16 -13.39
N VAL A 236 -12.19 3.84 -13.34
CA VAL A 236 -11.20 4.55 -12.50
C VAL A 236 -9.96 4.86 -13.33
N PRO A 237 -9.37 6.05 -13.14
CA PRO A 237 -8.19 6.46 -13.91
C PRO A 237 -6.88 5.85 -13.42
N TYR A 238 -6.84 5.30 -12.21
CA TYR A 238 -5.64 4.84 -11.54
C TYR A 238 -5.93 3.60 -10.69
N VAL A 239 -5.00 2.66 -10.70
CA VAL A 239 -4.99 1.46 -9.84
C VAL A 239 -3.58 1.23 -9.30
N GLU A 240 -3.46 0.47 -8.22
CA GLU A 240 -2.17 0.29 -7.54
C GLU A 240 -1.92 -1.15 -7.10
N PHE A 241 -0.65 -1.59 -7.24
CA PHE A 241 -0.14 -2.81 -6.65
C PHE A 241 0.34 -2.52 -5.21
N PRO A 242 -0.22 -3.16 -4.17
CA PRO A 242 0.19 -2.95 -2.77
C PRO A 242 1.48 -3.70 -2.42
N ASP A 243 2.54 -3.53 -3.21
CA ASP A 243 3.70 -4.43 -3.21
C ASP A 243 4.66 -4.26 -2.02
N ASN A 244 4.65 -3.13 -1.30
CA ASN A 244 5.65 -2.82 -0.26
C ASN A 244 7.07 -3.08 -0.76
N LEU A 245 7.40 -2.50 -1.91
CA LEU A 245 8.66 -2.78 -2.58
C LEU A 245 9.85 -2.25 -1.78
N HIS A 246 10.79 -3.14 -1.44
CA HIS A 246 12.00 -2.82 -0.68
C HIS A 246 13.25 -3.33 -1.41
N GLY A 247 14.08 -2.39 -1.90
CA GLY A 247 15.22 -2.69 -2.75
C GLY A 247 16.24 -3.66 -2.17
N PRO A 248 16.69 -3.51 -0.91
CA PRO A 248 17.59 -4.48 -0.27
C PRO A 248 17.05 -5.91 -0.22
N MET A 249 15.76 -6.09 0.07
CA MET A 249 15.10 -7.40 0.15
C MET A 249 14.90 -8.01 -1.24
N THR A 250 14.33 -7.23 -2.15
CA THR A 250 14.06 -7.71 -3.51
C THR A 250 15.33 -7.87 -4.33
N SER A 251 16.37 -7.06 -4.08
CA SER A 251 17.64 -6.96 -4.80
C SER A 251 17.49 -6.72 -6.32
N PRO A 252 18.46 -6.05 -6.99
CA PRO A 252 18.37 -5.82 -8.44
C PRO A 252 18.30 -7.11 -9.27
N ARG A 253 18.93 -8.19 -8.80
CA ARG A 253 18.91 -9.47 -9.50
C ARG A 253 17.54 -10.13 -9.45
N LEU A 254 16.92 -10.19 -8.28
CA LEU A 254 15.59 -10.77 -8.11
C LEU A 254 14.53 -9.90 -8.78
N PHE A 255 14.66 -8.59 -8.67
CA PHE A 255 13.78 -7.65 -9.35
C PHE A 255 13.76 -7.88 -10.87
N LYS A 256 14.94 -7.94 -11.51
CA LYS A 256 15.04 -8.21 -12.94
C LYS A 256 14.47 -9.56 -13.35
N SER A 257 14.62 -10.58 -12.48
CA SER A 257 14.18 -11.93 -12.80
C SER A 257 12.70 -12.17 -12.61
N TYR A 258 12.05 -11.52 -11.62
CA TYR A 258 10.69 -11.85 -11.18
C TYR A 258 9.74 -10.66 -11.18
N CYS A 259 10.20 -9.45 -10.79
CA CYS A 259 9.34 -8.29 -10.67
C CYS A 259 9.21 -7.53 -12.00
N LEU A 260 10.33 -7.22 -12.66
CA LEU A 260 10.35 -6.42 -13.87
C LEU A 260 9.47 -7.01 -15.00
N PRO A 261 9.55 -8.31 -15.35
CA PRO A 261 8.69 -8.89 -16.37
C PRO A 261 7.20 -8.86 -16.00
N ALA A 262 6.89 -9.07 -14.71
CA ALA A 262 5.52 -9.00 -14.21
C ALA A 262 4.96 -7.57 -14.32
N TYR A 263 5.69 -6.57 -13.86
CA TYR A 263 5.29 -5.16 -14.00
C TYR A 263 5.06 -4.78 -15.47
N GLN A 264 5.99 -5.08 -16.35
CA GLN A 264 5.85 -4.79 -17.79
C GLN A 264 4.57 -5.38 -18.35
N LYS A 265 4.34 -6.67 -18.11
CA LYS A 265 3.13 -7.38 -18.57
C LYS A 265 1.85 -6.75 -18.04
N TYR A 266 1.79 -6.46 -16.75
CA TYR A 266 0.56 -5.97 -16.12
C TYR A 266 0.31 -4.49 -16.41
N CYS A 267 1.35 -3.67 -16.42
CA CYS A 267 1.24 -2.26 -16.80
C CYS A 267 0.76 -2.13 -18.25
N ASP A 268 1.34 -2.90 -19.20
CA ASP A 268 0.90 -2.88 -20.59
C ASP A 268 -0.60 -3.24 -20.71
N ALA A 269 -1.05 -4.28 -20.00
CA ALA A 269 -2.45 -4.71 -20.03
C ALA A 269 -3.40 -3.66 -19.44
N LEU A 270 -2.99 -2.96 -18.36
CA LEU A 270 -3.76 -1.89 -17.73
C LEU A 270 -3.76 -0.60 -18.57
N HIS A 271 -2.65 -0.27 -19.20
CA HIS A 271 -2.54 0.88 -20.11
C HIS A 271 -3.45 0.75 -21.32
N VAL A 272 -3.61 -0.46 -21.88
CA VAL A 272 -4.57 -0.71 -22.96
C VAL A 272 -6.01 -0.39 -22.53
N GLN A 273 -6.32 -0.50 -21.24
CA GLN A 273 -7.60 -0.12 -20.65
C GLN A 273 -7.69 1.38 -20.30
N GLY A 274 -6.67 2.16 -20.59
CA GLY A 274 -6.60 3.59 -20.27
C GLY A 274 -6.33 3.92 -18.80
N LYS A 275 -5.92 2.94 -17.98
CA LYS A 275 -5.65 3.13 -16.56
C LYS A 275 -4.18 3.50 -16.34
N LYS A 276 -3.92 4.43 -15.43
CA LYS A 276 -2.61 4.66 -14.85
C LYS A 276 -2.32 3.62 -13.75
N VAL A 277 -1.05 3.28 -13.58
CA VAL A 277 -0.64 2.18 -12.71
C VAL A 277 0.42 2.65 -11.74
N GLY A 278 0.22 2.39 -10.45
CA GLY A 278 1.23 2.61 -9.42
C GLY A 278 1.61 1.35 -8.67
N SER A 279 2.67 1.47 -7.89
CA SER A 279 3.07 0.47 -6.92
C SER A 279 3.48 1.14 -5.62
N HIS A 280 3.14 0.50 -4.49
CA HIS A 280 3.55 0.95 -3.16
C HIS A 280 5.04 0.69 -2.96
N THR A 281 5.84 1.76 -2.82
CA THR A 281 7.30 1.74 -2.84
C THR A 281 7.90 2.38 -1.58
N ASP A 282 7.41 1.97 -0.43
CA ASP A 282 7.74 2.53 0.88
C ASP A 282 9.11 2.15 1.43
N GLY A 283 9.79 1.19 0.81
CA GLY A 283 11.12 0.76 1.20
C GLY A 283 12.27 1.59 0.61
N ASP A 284 13.51 1.18 0.92
CA ASP A 284 14.71 1.80 0.32
C ASP A 284 14.80 1.47 -1.18
N MET A 285 14.49 2.46 -2.02
CA MET A 285 14.52 2.31 -3.48
C MET A 285 15.92 2.45 -4.09
N ARG A 286 16.93 2.82 -3.33
CA ARG A 286 18.28 3.08 -3.86
C ARG A 286 18.82 1.97 -4.78
N PRO A 287 18.71 0.67 -4.42
CA PRO A 287 19.19 -0.41 -5.29
C PRO A 287 18.40 -0.57 -6.60
N LEU A 288 17.17 -0.07 -6.65
CA LEU A 288 16.23 -0.28 -7.76
C LEU A 288 16.00 0.97 -8.62
N LEU A 289 16.57 2.13 -8.26
CA LEU A 289 16.30 3.41 -8.90
C LEU A 289 16.31 3.37 -10.42
N ASN A 290 17.34 2.76 -11.00
CA ASN A 290 17.50 2.71 -12.46
C ASN A 290 16.68 1.61 -13.14
N LEU A 291 15.99 0.77 -12.37
CA LEU A 291 15.15 -0.33 -12.90
C LEU A 291 13.66 0.06 -12.93
N LEU A 292 13.23 0.95 -12.04
CA LEU A 292 11.83 1.36 -11.97
C LEU A 292 11.32 2.04 -13.26
N PRO A 293 12.12 2.88 -13.97
CA PRO A 293 11.68 3.42 -15.27
C PRO A 293 11.41 2.36 -16.36
N GLU A 294 11.96 1.14 -16.20
CA GLU A 294 11.78 0.04 -17.17
C GLU A 294 10.48 -0.76 -16.92
N THR A 295 9.79 -0.53 -15.80
CA THR A 295 8.63 -1.34 -15.36
C THR A 295 7.34 -1.04 -16.11
N GLY A 296 7.18 0.16 -16.65
CA GLY A 296 5.92 0.70 -17.12
C GLY A 296 5.04 1.32 -16.04
N LEU A 297 5.47 1.35 -14.77
CA LEU A 297 4.75 2.05 -13.70
C LEU A 297 4.68 3.55 -14.00
N ASP A 298 3.49 4.13 -13.86
CA ASP A 298 3.27 5.58 -13.95
C ASP A 298 3.59 6.30 -12.64
N VAL A 299 3.47 5.60 -11.50
CA VAL A 299 3.60 6.18 -10.16
C VAL A 299 4.36 5.24 -9.24
N CYS A 300 5.34 5.78 -8.51
CA CYS A 300 5.91 5.19 -7.30
C CYS A 300 5.23 5.85 -6.10
N GLU A 301 4.20 5.18 -5.54
CA GLU A 301 3.45 5.66 -4.38
C GLU A 301 4.24 5.37 -3.10
N SER A 302 4.09 6.20 -2.08
CA SER A 302 4.79 6.12 -0.79
C SER A 302 6.31 6.20 -0.86
N PHE A 303 6.87 6.84 -1.91
CA PHE A 303 8.32 6.98 -1.99
C PHE A 303 8.91 7.64 -0.74
N SER A 304 9.71 6.87 -0.01
CA SER A 304 10.27 7.21 1.31
C SER A 304 11.75 7.61 1.18
N PRO A 305 12.07 8.93 1.14
CA PRO A 305 13.46 9.38 1.04
C PRO A 305 14.17 9.41 2.41
N SER A 306 15.47 9.71 2.38
CA SER A 306 16.25 10.02 3.59
C SER A 306 15.56 11.14 4.40
N PRO A 307 15.53 11.02 5.75
CA PRO A 307 16.27 10.08 6.59
C PRO A 307 15.55 8.74 6.89
N LEU A 308 14.36 8.47 6.35
CA LEU A 308 13.69 7.18 6.55
C LEU A 308 14.45 6.03 5.88
N THR A 309 15.00 6.26 4.70
CA THR A 309 15.77 5.29 3.93
C THR A 309 17.13 5.87 3.54
N ASN A 310 17.97 5.08 2.87
CA ASN A 310 19.25 5.56 2.33
C ASN A 310 19.09 6.24 0.95
N CYS A 311 17.90 6.19 0.35
CA CYS A 311 17.62 6.83 -0.93
C CYS A 311 17.32 8.32 -0.71
N THR A 312 18.06 9.21 -1.34
CA THR A 312 17.74 10.64 -1.27
C THR A 312 16.63 11.00 -2.26
N PHE A 313 15.89 12.08 -1.96
CA PHE A 313 14.94 12.63 -2.91
C PHE A 313 15.59 12.99 -4.25
N ASP A 314 16.76 13.63 -4.20
CA ASP A 314 17.48 14.04 -5.40
C ASP A 314 17.94 12.86 -6.27
N ASP A 315 18.30 11.73 -5.66
CA ASP A 315 18.67 10.53 -6.41
C ASP A 315 17.47 10.00 -7.21
N ALA A 316 16.31 9.85 -6.57
CA ALA A 316 15.09 9.44 -7.24
C ALA A 316 14.58 10.49 -8.24
N TRP A 317 14.66 11.77 -7.88
CA TRP A 317 14.23 12.87 -8.73
C TRP A 317 14.99 12.90 -10.05
N ARG A 318 16.30 12.63 -10.02
CA ARG A 318 17.13 12.51 -11.23
C ARG A 318 16.89 11.20 -11.98
N ALA A 319 16.86 10.09 -11.28
CA ALA A 319 16.72 8.77 -11.91
C ALA A 319 15.37 8.59 -12.64
N TRP A 320 14.32 9.24 -12.14
CA TRP A 320 12.97 9.15 -12.67
C TRP A 320 12.52 10.40 -13.44
N GLU A 321 13.44 11.14 -14.02
CA GLU A 321 13.11 12.31 -14.84
C GLU A 321 12.16 11.94 -15.99
N HIS A 322 12.34 10.78 -16.59
CA HIS A 322 11.51 10.19 -17.64
C HIS A 322 10.87 8.86 -17.19
N GLY A 323 10.72 8.69 -15.90
CA GLY A 323 10.20 7.49 -15.26
C GLY A 323 8.91 7.75 -14.50
N PRO A 324 8.60 6.92 -13.50
CA PRO A 324 7.39 7.05 -12.72
C PRO A 324 7.34 8.38 -11.94
N LEU A 325 6.14 8.90 -11.80
CA LEU A 325 5.84 10.03 -10.94
C LEU A 325 6.13 9.67 -9.48
N ILE A 326 6.72 10.59 -8.73
CA ILE A 326 6.87 10.44 -7.28
C ILE A 326 5.56 10.84 -6.60
N TRP A 327 5.03 9.94 -5.77
CA TRP A 327 3.99 10.22 -4.80
C TRP A 327 4.55 9.93 -3.40
N GLY A 328 4.65 10.95 -2.53
CA GLY A 328 5.27 10.81 -1.20
C GLY A 328 6.24 11.94 -0.91
N ALA A 329 7.51 11.61 -0.75
CA ALA A 329 8.66 12.52 -0.63
C ALA A 329 8.79 13.27 0.71
N ILE A 330 7.79 13.28 1.60
CA ILE A 330 7.87 13.93 2.90
C ILE A 330 8.03 12.86 3.98
N PRO A 331 9.24 12.61 4.50
CA PRO A 331 9.44 11.59 5.53
C PRO A 331 8.70 11.93 6.82
N SER A 332 7.93 11.02 7.37
CA SER A 332 7.17 11.25 8.60
C SER A 332 8.06 11.64 9.80
N VAL A 333 9.28 11.13 9.85
CA VAL A 333 10.23 11.40 10.94
C VAL A 333 10.60 12.89 11.08
N ILE A 334 10.50 13.70 10.00
CA ILE A 334 10.77 15.15 10.11
C ILE A 334 9.62 15.90 10.82
N LEU A 335 8.47 15.27 10.96
CA LEU A 335 7.32 15.83 11.66
C LEU A 335 7.30 15.47 13.15
N GLU A 336 8.30 14.74 13.64
CA GLU A 336 8.38 14.35 15.05
C GLU A 336 8.84 15.50 15.94
N GLU A 337 8.38 15.52 17.20
CA GLU A 337 8.66 16.61 18.16
C GLU A 337 10.15 16.78 18.48
N TRP A 338 10.95 15.70 18.39
CA TRP A 338 12.39 15.77 18.64
C TRP A 338 13.18 16.47 17.50
N VAL A 339 12.59 16.62 16.32
CA VAL A 339 13.17 17.41 15.22
C VAL A 339 12.94 18.88 15.53
N SER A 340 14.02 19.69 15.52
CA SER A 340 13.86 21.12 15.77
C SER A 340 13.01 21.79 14.68
N GLU A 341 12.31 22.88 15.05
CA GLU A 341 11.53 23.64 14.08
C GLU A 341 12.40 24.19 12.93
N ALA A 342 13.63 24.58 13.24
CA ALA A 342 14.58 25.06 12.24
C ALA A 342 14.99 23.96 11.25
N ASP A 343 15.24 22.75 11.73
CA ASP A 343 15.58 21.60 10.88
C ASP A 343 14.39 21.19 10.01
N PHE A 344 13.18 21.14 10.59
CA PHE A 344 11.95 20.88 9.83
C PHE A 344 11.75 21.91 8.70
N GLN A 345 11.82 23.20 9.02
CA GLN A 345 11.67 24.27 8.03
C GLN A 345 12.77 24.21 6.96
N SER A 346 14.02 23.95 7.36
CA SER A 346 15.15 23.81 6.43
C SER A 346 14.95 22.64 5.48
N TYR A 347 14.52 21.48 6.00
CA TYR A 347 14.22 20.31 5.17
C TYR A 347 13.14 20.62 4.13
N MET A 348 12.01 21.17 4.56
CA MET A 348 10.90 21.49 3.67
C MET A 348 11.27 22.55 2.64
N HIS A 349 12.02 23.57 3.05
CA HIS A 349 12.53 24.60 2.12
C HIS A 349 13.39 23.99 1.02
N ASN A 350 14.33 23.12 1.38
CA ASN A 350 15.20 22.45 0.41
C ASN A 350 14.42 21.53 -0.52
N LEU A 351 13.46 20.75 0.02
CA LEU A 351 12.59 19.89 -0.79
C LEU A 351 11.79 20.73 -1.81
N PHE A 352 11.12 21.78 -1.37
CA PHE A 352 10.33 22.65 -2.28
C PHE A 352 11.19 23.34 -3.32
N ALA A 353 12.41 23.78 -2.97
CA ALA A 353 13.33 24.43 -3.90
C ALA A 353 13.79 23.51 -5.03
N SER A 354 13.81 22.21 -4.82
CA SER A 354 14.21 21.23 -5.84
C SER A 354 13.07 20.86 -6.81
N ILE A 355 11.81 21.21 -6.51
CA ILE A 355 10.67 20.84 -7.33
C ILE A 355 10.57 21.70 -8.59
N ASN A 356 10.72 21.09 -9.76
CA ASN A 356 10.63 21.76 -11.07
C ASN A 356 9.69 21.04 -12.06
N ARG A 357 9.09 19.93 -11.66
CA ARG A 357 8.11 19.15 -12.42
C ARG A 357 6.98 18.64 -11.51
N PRO A 358 5.86 18.12 -12.06
CA PRO A 358 4.78 17.61 -11.26
C PRO A 358 5.22 16.51 -10.28
N ILE A 359 4.67 16.57 -9.06
CA ILE A 359 4.84 15.60 -7.97
C ILE A 359 3.53 15.54 -7.19
N ILE A 360 3.26 14.41 -6.54
CA ILE A 360 2.20 14.28 -5.55
C ILE A 360 2.87 14.23 -4.18
N PHE A 361 2.67 15.25 -3.36
CA PHE A 361 3.17 15.22 -1.99
C PHE A 361 2.33 14.29 -1.11
N GLY A 362 3.01 13.51 -0.31
CA GLY A 362 2.47 12.68 0.75
C GLY A 362 3.46 12.56 1.88
N ILE A 363 2.97 12.37 3.09
CA ILE A 363 3.79 12.04 4.25
C ILE A 363 3.95 10.52 4.27
N VAL A 364 5.19 10.07 4.38
CA VAL A 364 5.61 8.68 4.25
C VAL A 364 6.60 8.29 5.37
N ASP A 365 6.68 7.06 5.85
CA ASP A 365 5.84 5.91 5.44
C ASP A 365 4.41 6.06 6.00
N LEU A 366 4.24 6.06 7.32
CA LEU A 366 2.96 6.23 8.03
C LEU A 366 2.96 7.53 8.83
N PHE A 367 1.82 8.20 8.89
CA PHE A 367 1.60 9.30 9.82
C PHE A 367 1.18 8.74 11.18
N MET A 368 2.16 8.64 12.08
CA MET A 368 2.01 7.98 13.39
C MET A 368 1.54 8.97 14.47
N HIS A 369 1.13 8.44 15.62
CA HIS A 369 0.61 9.23 16.75
C HIS A 369 1.58 10.30 17.27
N HIS A 370 2.89 10.12 17.14
CA HIS A 370 3.92 11.06 17.57
C HIS A 370 4.31 12.10 16.49
N ASN A 371 3.69 12.04 15.31
CA ASN A 371 3.91 13.07 14.30
C ASN A 371 3.02 14.28 14.55
N SER A 372 3.58 15.48 14.41
CA SER A 372 2.87 16.73 14.61
C SER A 372 1.88 17.02 13.50
N ILE A 373 0.60 17.08 13.84
CA ILE A 373 -0.47 17.46 12.91
C ILE A 373 -0.37 18.95 12.52
N GLU A 374 0.17 19.79 13.39
CA GLU A 374 0.39 21.22 13.16
C GLU A 374 1.47 21.43 12.08
N ARG A 375 2.55 20.62 12.10
CA ARG A 375 3.55 20.66 11.02
C ARG A 375 2.95 20.21 9.70
N ALA A 376 2.13 19.17 9.71
CA ALA A 376 1.43 18.72 8.51
C ALA A 376 0.49 19.80 7.95
N ALA A 377 -0.26 20.49 8.82
CA ALA A 377 -1.09 21.64 8.46
C ALA A 377 -0.24 22.82 7.91
N SER A 378 0.94 23.05 8.48
CA SER A 378 1.86 24.09 7.98
C SER A 378 2.34 23.78 6.55
N ILE A 379 2.70 22.53 6.26
CA ILE A 379 3.05 22.09 4.90
C ILE A 379 1.89 22.35 3.93
N ALA A 380 0.66 21.97 4.31
CA ALA A 380 -0.54 22.22 3.50
C ALA A 380 -0.69 23.72 3.20
N SER A 381 -0.55 24.57 4.22
CA SER A 381 -0.62 26.03 4.08
C SER A 381 0.45 26.58 3.14
N TRP A 382 1.70 26.09 3.21
CA TRP A 382 2.80 26.52 2.35
C TRP A 382 2.55 26.13 0.89
N ILE A 383 2.04 24.95 0.62
CA ILE A 383 1.66 24.49 -0.72
C ILE A 383 0.55 25.37 -1.30
N GLU A 384 -0.48 25.69 -0.51
CA GLU A 384 -1.60 26.56 -0.93
C GLU A 384 -1.13 28.00 -1.19
N ALA A 385 -0.25 28.54 -0.37
CA ALA A 385 0.32 29.86 -0.58
C ALA A 385 1.22 29.95 -1.82
N GLY A 386 1.79 28.81 -2.26
CA GLY A 386 2.72 28.76 -3.38
C GLY A 386 4.08 29.44 -3.12
N ASN A 387 4.43 29.65 -1.85
CA ASN A 387 5.60 30.41 -1.43
C ASN A 387 6.93 29.79 -1.83
N PHE A 388 6.94 28.49 -2.13
CA PHE A 388 8.15 27.71 -2.42
C PHE A 388 8.26 27.22 -3.86
N LEU A 389 7.27 27.52 -4.71
CA LEU A 389 7.20 27.01 -6.08
C LEU A 389 7.80 27.96 -7.13
N SER A 390 8.84 28.71 -6.78
CA SER A 390 9.49 29.64 -7.73
C SER A 390 10.01 28.96 -9.00
N ASN A 391 10.40 27.70 -8.92
CA ASN A 391 10.93 26.91 -10.03
C ASN A 391 9.86 26.06 -10.74
N TYR A 392 8.65 26.02 -10.23
CA TYR A 392 7.53 25.23 -10.77
C TYR A 392 6.70 25.99 -11.82
N ARG A 393 7.16 27.11 -12.34
CA ARG A 393 6.42 27.95 -13.32
C ARG A 393 6.42 27.39 -14.73
#